data_e8e1ba7f4b51b6e6c9e3b98af0aabe06
#
_entry.id   e8e1ba7f4b51b6e6c9e3b98af0aabe06
#
_cell.length_a   1.000
_cell.length_b   1.000
_cell.length_c   1.000
_cell.angle_alpha   90.00
_cell.angle_beta   90.00
_cell.angle_gamma   90.00
#
_symmetry.space_group_name_H-M   'P 1'
#
loop_
_entity.id
_entity.type
_entity.pdbx_description
1 polymer ?
#
loop_
_entity_poly.entity_id
_entity_poly.type
_entity_poly.pdbx_seq_one_letter_code
_entity_poly.pdbx_strand_id
1 'polypeptide(L)'
;PAKKKQFELQNPKNKVIRKTDLAKVQNTWRGFPHTVSKGAQTNFSSFAEYIDEQWTANDAQFNERYFQSTAALILMFRYLEKQIPKQPWYEGGYRANVIYYTIAQFRRLIKHQFPGSDLDLIIIWNKQGLPEQVEESLIALAELVFLKITDPHRKVINVTQWCKRQECWDGVKGVTLALPASLESCLITTDDEKTAQRSAKKEQKVVNDINAQVEVVKYSSDQWKRLSEFAVMSHLVTPTDVSALAVACKMPEKLPNTYQSKRLLALLDKAVEEGFNINQ
;
A
#
# COMPACT_ATOMS: atom_id res chain seq x y z
N PRO A 1 -5.76 -19.58 9.82
CA PRO A 1 -5.34 -18.19 9.56
C PRO A 1 -5.17 -17.92 8.06
N ALA A 2 -4.46 -18.79 7.30
CA ALA A 2 -4.23 -18.62 5.87
C ALA A 2 -5.53 -18.64 5.03
N LYS A 3 -6.44 -19.58 5.32
CA LYS A 3 -7.75 -19.64 4.64
C LYS A 3 -8.61 -18.41 4.89
N LYS A 4 -8.58 -17.85 6.11
CA LYS A 4 -9.30 -16.62 6.44
C LYS A 4 -8.72 -15.43 5.66
N LYS A 5 -7.40 -15.33 5.59
CA LYS A 5 -6.71 -14.27 4.85
C LYS A 5 -6.97 -14.36 3.34
N GLN A 6 -7.01 -15.57 2.79
CA GLN A 6 -7.33 -15.80 1.39
C GLN A 6 -8.80 -15.46 1.07
N PHE A 7 -9.72 -15.82 1.96
CA PHE A 7 -11.12 -15.44 1.88
C PHE A 7 -11.29 -13.91 1.95
N GLU A 8 -10.60 -13.26 2.87
CA GLU A 8 -10.63 -11.80 3.00
C GLU A 8 -10.11 -11.08 1.76
N LEU A 9 -9.07 -11.61 1.10
CA LEU A 9 -8.52 -11.06 -0.14
C LEU A 9 -9.45 -11.26 -1.36
N GLN A 10 -10.27 -12.30 -1.34
CA GLN A 10 -11.20 -12.62 -2.43
C GLN A 10 -12.60 -12.05 -2.22
N ASN A 11 -12.91 -11.59 -1.02
CA ASN A 11 -14.22 -11.08 -0.68
C ASN A 11 -14.23 -9.55 -0.73
N PRO A 12 -14.95 -8.95 -1.68
CA PRO A 12 -14.95 -7.49 -1.86
C PRO A 12 -15.64 -6.69 -0.76
N LYS A 13 -16.26 -7.33 0.23
CA LYS A 13 -16.68 -6.66 1.48
C LYS A 13 -15.51 -6.12 2.25
N ASN A 14 -14.40 -6.83 2.22
CA ASN A 14 -13.19 -6.38 2.85
C ASN A 14 -12.55 -5.38 1.89
N LYS A 15 -12.46 -4.16 2.31
CA LYS A 15 -11.88 -3.07 1.55
C LYS A 15 -10.58 -3.53 0.90
N VAL A 16 -10.48 -3.44 -0.42
CA VAL A 16 -9.26 -3.74 -1.18
C VAL A 16 -8.08 -2.95 -0.62
N ILE A 17 -8.38 -1.78 -0.06
CA ILE A 17 -7.42 -0.90 0.60
C ILE A 17 -7.95 -0.63 2.01
N ARG A 18 -7.18 -0.96 3.03
CA ARG A 18 -7.50 -0.62 4.40
C ARG A 18 -7.01 0.79 4.71
N LYS A 19 -7.78 1.53 5.52
CA LYS A 19 -7.33 2.84 6.05
C LYS A 19 -5.95 2.72 6.72
N THR A 20 -5.74 1.66 7.49
CA THR A 20 -4.46 1.35 8.13
C THR A 20 -3.31 1.17 7.17
N ASP A 21 -3.52 0.55 6.01
CA ASP A 21 -2.46 0.33 5.01
C ASP A 21 -2.06 1.65 4.35
N LEU A 22 -3.01 2.54 4.14
CA LEU A 22 -2.77 3.88 3.59
C LEU A 22 -2.09 4.81 4.59
N ALA A 23 -2.51 4.78 5.87
CA ALA A 23 -1.84 5.52 6.92
C ALA A 23 -0.36 5.12 7.00
N LYS A 24 -0.07 3.83 6.84
CA LYS A 24 1.26 3.29 6.77
C LYS A 24 2.06 3.87 5.64
N VAL A 25 1.57 3.82 4.47
CA VAL A 25 2.21 4.37 3.30
C VAL A 25 2.44 5.88 3.48
N GLN A 26 1.45 6.61 3.98
CA GLN A 26 1.54 8.05 4.18
C GLN A 26 2.60 8.46 5.20
N ASN A 27 2.65 7.80 6.36
CA ASN A 27 3.61 8.16 7.40
C ASN A 27 5.04 7.83 6.97
N THR A 28 5.23 6.71 6.30
CA THR A 28 6.52 6.34 5.75
C THR A 28 6.93 7.27 4.60
N TRP A 29 5.98 7.68 3.76
CA TRP A 29 6.19 8.63 2.67
C TRP A 29 6.71 9.99 3.15
N ARG A 30 6.20 10.51 4.25
CA ARG A 30 6.65 11.80 4.80
C ARG A 30 8.13 11.82 5.18
N GLY A 31 8.72 10.66 5.46
CA GLY A 31 10.13 10.53 5.82
C GLY A 31 11.08 10.27 4.64
N PHE A 32 10.55 10.00 3.42
CA PHE A 32 11.37 9.60 2.28
C PHE A 32 11.32 10.61 1.13
N PRO A 33 12.47 11.03 0.58
CA PRO A 33 12.55 11.93 -0.56
C PRO A 33 12.30 11.19 -1.90
N HIS A 34 11.10 10.66 -2.11
CA HIS A 34 10.76 10.00 -3.36
C HIS A 34 10.31 11.01 -4.42
N THR A 35 10.82 10.84 -5.62
CA THR A 35 10.36 11.55 -6.81
C THR A 35 9.03 10.96 -7.28
N VAL A 36 7.95 11.54 -6.80
CA VAL A 36 6.61 11.19 -7.27
C VAL A 36 6.05 12.39 -8.04
N SER A 37 5.28 12.13 -9.10
CA SER A 37 4.63 13.21 -9.85
C SER A 37 3.70 14.03 -8.95
N LYS A 38 3.54 15.32 -9.25
CA LYS A 38 2.60 16.19 -8.51
C LYS A 38 1.18 15.64 -8.50
N GLY A 39 0.73 15.04 -9.62
CA GLY A 39 -0.58 14.40 -9.70
C GLY A 39 -0.71 13.22 -8.75
N ALA A 40 0.32 12.39 -8.61
CA ALA A 40 0.35 11.28 -7.66
C ALA A 40 0.33 11.78 -6.21
N GLN A 41 1.13 12.79 -5.89
CA GLN A 41 1.15 13.42 -4.57
C GLN A 41 -0.22 14.02 -4.21
N THR A 42 -0.86 14.73 -5.13
CA THR A 42 -2.18 15.32 -4.93
C THR A 42 -3.25 14.24 -4.72
N ASN A 43 -3.26 13.20 -5.55
CA ASN A 43 -4.19 12.08 -5.39
C ASN A 43 -3.96 11.36 -4.06
N PHE A 44 -2.72 11.15 -3.68
CA PHE A 44 -2.38 10.54 -2.41
C PHE A 44 -2.79 11.43 -1.23
N SER A 45 -2.46 12.71 -1.26
CA SER A 45 -2.81 13.66 -0.19
C SER A 45 -4.32 13.79 0.00
N SER A 46 -5.09 13.87 -1.11
CA SER A 46 -6.56 13.90 -1.03
C SER A 46 -7.16 12.59 -0.52
N PHE A 47 -6.43 11.49 -0.62
CA PHE A 47 -6.82 10.19 -0.06
C PHE A 47 -6.45 10.08 1.42
N ALA A 48 -5.39 10.75 1.82
CA ALA A 48 -4.89 10.79 3.19
C ALA A 48 -5.87 11.44 4.18
N GLU A 49 -6.73 12.35 3.71
CA GLU A 49 -7.81 12.93 4.52
C GLU A 49 -8.82 11.90 5.06
N TYR A 50 -8.86 10.70 4.45
CA TYR A 50 -9.72 9.59 4.88
C TYR A 50 -8.98 8.52 5.69
N ILE A 51 -7.71 8.73 5.99
CA ILE A 51 -6.88 7.76 6.70
C ILE A 51 -6.91 8.09 8.19
N ASP A 52 -7.24 7.07 8.98
CA ASP A 52 -7.21 7.14 10.44
C ASP A 52 -5.77 7.42 10.92
N GLU A 53 -5.58 8.45 11.73
CA GLU A 53 -4.26 8.89 12.20
C GLU A 53 -3.60 7.92 13.19
N GLN A 54 -4.31 6.88 13.60
CA GLN A 54 -3.83 5.88 14.59
C GLN A 54 -2.90 4.83 14.00
N TRP A 55 -1.99 5.23 13.11
CA TRP A 55 -0.93 4.34 12.79
C TRP A 55 0.31 4.59 13.65
N THR A 56 0.54 3.72 14.59
CA THR A 56 1.84 3.54 15.21
C THR A 56 2.79 2.89 14.19
N ALA A 57 3.80 3.63 13.80
CA ALA A 57 4.85 3.20 12.88
C ALA A 57 5.78 2.19 13.57
N ASN A 58 5.27 1.01 13.92
CA ASN A 58 6.11 -0.08 14.37
C ASN A 58 6.74 -0.75 13.15
N ASP A 59 8.03 -0.49 12.90
CA ASP A 59 8.96 -1.22 12.04
C ASP A 59 8.61 -1.41 10.55
N ALA A 60 7.61 -0.73 10.01
CA ALA A 60 7.28 -0.87 8.59
C ALA A 60 8.21 -0.04 7.73
N GLN A 61 9.24 -0.68 7.19
CA GLN A 61 10.06 -0.10 6.12
C GLN A 61 9.14 0.27 4.94
N PHE A 62 9.33 1.46 4.38
CA PHE A 62 8.62 1.90 3.20
C PHE A 62 8.88 0.94 2.03
N ASN A 63 7.82 0.54 1.33
CA ASN A 63 7.88 -0.25 0.12
C ASN A 63 7.23 0.56 -1.00
N GLU A 64 8.06 1.14 -1.87
CA GLU A 64 7.62 2.02 -2.95
C GLU A 64 6.66 1.31 -3.90
N ARG A 65 6.96 0.08 -4.31
CA ARG A 65 6.10 -0.68 -5.21
C ARG A 65 4.75 -1.00 -4.59
N TYR A 66 4.73 -1.34 -3.31
CA TYR A 66 3.48 -1.52 -2.58
C TYR A 66 2.65 -0.22 -2.53
N PHE A 67 3.32 0.91 -2.30
CA PHE A 67 2.70 2.22 -2.34
C PHE A 67 2.10 2.53 -3.72
N GLN A 68 2.88 2.36 -4.79
CA GLN A 68 2.45 2.61 -6.16
C GLN A 68 1.25 1.72 -6.54
N SER A 69 1.32 0.43 -6.23
CA SER A 69 0.23 -0.52 -6.47
C SER A 69 -1.03 -0.18 -5.68
N THR A 70 -0.88 0.24 -4.43
CA THR A 70 -2.00 0.66 -3.59
C THR A 70 -2.64 1.93 -4.11
N ALA A 71 -1.84 2.92 -4.50
CA ALA A 71 -2.31 4.16 -5.12
C ALA A 71 -3.04 3.90 -6.45
N ALA A 72 -2.55 2.98 -7.27
CA ALA A 72 -3.21 2.57 -8.52
C ALA A 72 -4.60 1.95 -8.26
N LEU A 73 -4.74 1.09 -7.26
CA LEU A 73 -6.05 0.55 -6.84
C LEU A 73 -7.00 1.66 -6.37
N ILE A 74 -6.47 2.67 -5.71
CA ILE A 74 -7.23 3.85 -5.30
C ILE A 74 -7.72 4.64 -6.52
N LEU A 75 -6.87 4.83 -7.53
CA LEU A 75 -7.26 5.49 -8.78
C LEU A 75 -8.40 4.73 -9.47
N MET A 76 -8.32 3.40 -9.53
CA MET A 76 -9.42 2.56 -10.06
C MET A 76 -10.71 2.75 -9.27
N PHE A 77 -10.64 2.72 -7.95
CA PHE A 77 -11.80 2.92 -7.08
C PHE A 77 -12.44 4.29 -7.33
N ARG A 78 -11.65 5.37 -7.34
CA ARG A 78 -12.14 6.73 -7.57
C ARG A 78 -12.70 6.94 -8.96
N TYR A 79 -12.10 6.31 -9.96
CA TYR A 79 -12.65 6.33 -11.30
C TYR A 79 -14.08 5.76 -11.31
N LEU A 80 -14.26 4.55 -10.79
CA LEU A 80 -15.58 3.92 -10.70
C LEU A 80 -16.56 4.73 -9.83
N GLU A 81 -16.08 5.27 -8.70
CA GLU A 81 -16.89 6.12 -7.81
C GLU A 81 -17.48 7.34 -8.55
N LYS A 82 -16.71 7.91 -9.47
CA LYS A 82 -17.11 9.08 -10.27
C LYS A 82 -17.96 8.68 -11.48
N GLN A 83 -17.71 7.54 -12.11
CA GLN A 83 -18.34 7.17 -13.38
C GLN A 83 -19.63 6.37 -13.20
N ILE A 84 -19.72 5.48 -12.22
CA ILE A 84 -20.93 4.66 -11.99
C ILE A 84 -22.19 5.51 -11.84
N PRO A 85 -22.22 6.62 -11.05
CA PRO A 85 -23.43 7.44 -10.92
C PRO A 85 -23.90 8.12 -12.20
N LYS A 86 -23.05 8.18 -13.23
CA LYS A 86 -23.39 8.79 -14.53
C LYS A 86 -23.99 7.77 -15.52
N GLN A 87 -23.95 6.50 -15.16
CA GLN A 87 -24.42 5.44 -16.04
C GLN A 87 -25.96 5.34 -16.00
N PRO A 88 -26.61 5.17 -17.17
CA PRO A 88 -28.08 5.13 -17.24
C PRO A 88 -28.67 3.90 -16.52
N TRP A 89 -27.90 2.83 -16.34
CA TRP A 89 -28.32 1.62 -15.67
C TRP A 89 -28.22 1.71 -14.13
N TYR A 90 -27.53 2.74 -13.60
CA TYR A 90 -27.30 2.84 -12.17
C TYR A 90 -28.46 3.52 -11.45
N GLU A 91 -29.14 2.76 -10.64
CA GLU A 91 -30.17 3.24 -9.71
C GLU A 91 -29.65 3.13 -8.28
N GLY A 92 -29.44 4.24 -7.67
CA GLY A 92 -28.88 4.59 -6.37
C GLY A 92 -28.57 3.55 -5.29
N GLY A 93 -27.73 3.91 -4.37
CA GLY A 93 -27.61 3.28 -3.03
C GLY A 93 -26.46 2.28 -2.83
N TYR A 94 -26.05 1.50 -3.81
CA TYR A 94 -25.10 0.38 -3.60
C TYR A 94 -23.73 0.60 -4.24
N ARG A 95 -23.38 1.83 -4.54
CA ARG A 95 -22.18 2.21 -5.30
C ARG A 95 -20.90 1.54 -4.77
N ALA A 96 -20.67 1.60 -3.46
CA ALA A 96 -19.47 0.98 -2.88
C ALA A 96 -19.42 -0.54 -3.10
N ASN A 97 -20.57 -1.23 -2.98
CA ASN A 97 -20.66 -2.66 -3.23
C ASN A 97 -20.36 -2.99 -4.69
N VAL A 98 -20.95 -2.23 -5.63
CA VAL A 98 -20.69 -2.38 -7.06
C VAL A 98 -19.20 -2.23 -7.34
N ILE A 99 -18.56 -1.16 -6.86
CA ILE A 99 -17.13 -0.89 -7.08
C ILE A 99 -16.27 -2.05 -6.59
N TYR A 100 -16.46 -2.50 -5.34
CA TYR A 100 -15.64 -3.57 -4.78
C TYR A 100 -15.82 -4.89 -5.53
N TYR A 101 -17.06 -5.24 -5.87
CA TYR A 101 -17.34 -6.44 -6.64
C TYR A 101 -16.79 -6.38 -8.06
N THR A 102 -16.88 -5.21 -8.70
CA THR A 102 -16.33 -4.99 -10.04
C THR A 102 -14.81 -5.17 -10.06
N ILE A 103 -14.07 -4.51 -9.17
CA ILE A 103 -12.60 -4.64 -9.12
C ILE A 103 -12.18 -6.09 -8.82
N ALA A 104 -12.86 -6.75 -7.89
CA ALA A 104 -12.57 -8.14 -7.55
C ALA A 104 -12.82 -9.10 -8.72
N GLN A 105 -13.96 -8.94 -9.42
CA GLN A 105 -14.31 -9.78 -10.56
C GLN A 105 -13.42 -9.48 -11.77
N PHE A 106 -13.06 -8.23 -12.00
CA PHE A 106 -12.16 -7.83 -13.08
C PHE A 106 -10.80 -8.54 -12.99
N ARG A 107 -10.18 -8.51 -11.82
CA ARG A 107 -8.93 -9.25 -11.59
C ARG A 107 -9.10 -10.75 -11.78
N ARG A 108 -10.23 -11.31 -11.38
CA ARG A 108 -10.53 -12.72 -11.58
C ARG A 108 -10.69 -13.07 -13.07
N LEU A 109 -11.38 -12.23 -13.85
CA LEU A 109 -11.53 -12.41 -15.29
C LEU A 109 -10.20 -12.33 -16.02
N ILE A 110 -9.31 -11.37 -15.64
CA ILE A 110 -7.95 -11.30 -16.18
C ILE A 110 -7.22 -12.63 -15.97
N LYS A 111 -7.18 -13.14 -14.75
CA LYS A 111 -6.50 -14.41 -14.45
C LYS A 111 -7.07 -15.62 -15.20
N HIS A 112 -8.34 -15.57 -15.52
CA HIS A 112 -9.02 -16.64 -16.25
C HIS A 112 -8.77 -16.55 -17.76
N GLN A 113 -8.83 -15.35 -18.34
CA GLN A 113 -8.73 -15.16 -19.80
C GLN A 113 -7.27 -14.98 -20.27
N PHE A 114 -6.39 -14.52 -19.36
CA PHE A 114 -4.96 -14.37 -19.60
C PHE A 114 -4.17 -15.13 -18.52
N PRO A 115 -4.10 -16.48 -18.64
CA PRO A 115 -3.46 -17.31 -17.63
C PRO A 115 -2.01 -16.91 -17.36
N GLY A 116 -1.64 -16.82 -16.09
CA GLY A 116 -0.30 -16.39 -15.69
C GLY A 116 -0.06 -14.88 -15.68
N SER A 117 -1.09 -14.07 -15.97
CA SER A 117 -1.00 -12.61 -15.95
C SER A 117 -1.88 -11.98 -14.87
N ASP A 118 -1.57 -10.76 -14.47
CA ASP A 118 -2.39 -9.90 -13.63
C ASP A 118 -2.33 -8.47 -14.20
N LEU A 119 -3.17 -7.57 -13.71
CA LEU A 119 -3.16 -6.17 -14.12
C LEU A 119 -1.85 -5.50 -13.68
N ASP A 120 -1.18 -4.83 -14.58
CA ASP A 120 0.00 -4.03 -14.25
C ASP A 120 -0.42 -2.70 -13.60
N LEU A 121 -0.44 -2.71 -12.28
CA LEU A 121 -0.79 -1.53 -11.47
C LEU A 121 0.23 -0.39 -11.64
N ILE A 122 1.45 -0.67 -12.07
CA ILE A 122 2.48 0.34 -12.29
C ILE A 122 2.18 1.19 -13.53
N ILE A 123 1.58 0.61 -14.57
CA ILE A 123 1.09 1.39 -15.73
C ILE A 123 0.05 2.43 -15.28
N ILE A 124 -0.89 2.02 -14.43
CA ILE A 124 -1.91 2.93 -13.88
C ILE A 124 -1.27 4.02 -13.04
N TRP A 125 -0.31 3.66 -12.19
CA TRP A 125 0.46 4.60 -11.39
C TRP A 125 1.22 5.62 -12.26
N ASN A 126 1.96 5.16 -13.25
CA ASN A 126 2.77 6.02 -14.12
C ASN A 126 1.91 6.96 -14.96
N LYS A 127 0.77 6.48 -15.47
CA LYS A 127 -0.20 7.28 -16.21
C LYS A 127 -0.97 8.26 -15.31
N GLN A 128 -1.00 8.03 -14.01
CA GLN A 128 -1.86 8.75 -13.03
C GLN A 128 -3.35 8.70 -13.41
N GLY A 129 -3.77 7.60 -14.02
CA GLY A 129 -5.11 7.34 -14.51
C GLY A 129 -5.21 5.94 -15.11
N LEU A 130 -6.40 5.55 -15.53
CA LEU A 130 -6.60 4.25 -16.13
C LEU A 130 -6.31 4.29 -17.65
N PRO A 131 -5.76 3.21 -18.22
CA PRO A 131 -5.83 2.97 -19.66
C PRO A 131 -7.28 2.83 -20.13
N GLU A 132 -7.56 3.27 -21.35
CA GLU A 132 -8.92 3.27 -21.92
C GLU A 132 -9.55 1.86 -21.90
N GLN A 133 -8.78 0.85 -22.27
CA GLN A 133 -9.23 -0.55 -22.26
C GLN A 133 -9.64 -1.03 -20.88
N VAL A 134 -8.95 -0.54 -19.84
CA VAL A 134 -9.28 -0.83 -18.43
C VAL A 134 -10.55 -0.08 -18.03
N GLU A 135 -10.70 1.18 -18.44
CA GLU A 135 -11.88 2.00 -18.15
C GLU A 135 -13.15 1.38 -18.72
N GLU A 136 -13.14 1.06 -20.01
CA GLU A 136 -14.27 0.44 -20.73
C GLU A 136 -14.66 -0.91 -20.11
N SER A 137 -13.65 -1.76 -19.87
CA SER A 137 -13.88 -3.08 -19.27
C SER A 137 -14.46 -2.97 -17.86
N LEU A 138 -14.01 -2.01 -17.06
CA LEU A 138 -14.53 -1.80 -15.70
C LEU A 138 -15.97 -1.30 -15.71
N ILE A 139 -16.35 -0.40 -16.63
CA ILE A 139 -17.71 0.12 -16.71
C ILE A 139 -18.68 -0.95 -17.21
N ALA A 140 -18.31 -1.69 -18.26
CA ALA A 140 -19.11 -2.81 -18.75
C ALA A 140 -19.33 -3.89 -17.67
N LEU A 141 -18.27 -4.20 -16.93
CA LEU A 141 -18.36 -5.17 -15.84
C LEU A 141 -19.18 -4.63 -14.65
N ALA A 142 -19.11 -3.32 -14.36
CA ALA A 142 -19.86 -2.71 -13.28
C ALA A 142 -21.38 -2.82 -13.51
N GLU A 143 -21.84 -2.69 -14.74
CA GLU A 143 -23.23 -2.92 -15.11
C GLU A 143 -23.67 -4.35 -14.80
N LEU A 144 -22.92 -5.33 -15.28
CA LEU A 144 -23.22 -6.74 -15.04
C LEU A 144 -23.21 -7.10 -13.54
N VAL A 145 -22.27 -6.55 -12.81
CA VAL A 145 -22.20 -6.71 -11.35
C VAL A 145 -23.38 -6.05 -10.67
N PHE A 146 -23.76 -4.84 -11.07
CA PHE A 146 -24.93 -4.15 -10.53
C PHE A 146 -26.21 -4.98 -10.72
N LEU A 147 -26.46 -5.46 -11.92
CA LEU A 147 -27.60 -6.33 -12.24
C LEU A 147 -27.60 -7.59 -11.37
N LYS A 148 -26.41 -8.19 -11.15
CA LYS A 148 -26.28 -9.40 -10.34
C LYS A 148 -26.57 -9.18 -8.85
N ILE A 149 -26.07 -8.09 -8.28
CA ILE A 149 -26.28 -7.82 -6.84
C ILE A 149 -27.68 -7.28 -6.53
N THR A 150 -28.36 -6.70 -7.53
CA THR A 150 -29.71 -6.15 -7.39
C THR A 150 -30.81 -7.09 -7.91
N ASP A 151 -30.43 -8.29 -8.34
CA ASP A 151 -31.37 -9.30 -8.87
C ASP A 151 -32.60 -9.46 -7.95
N PRO A 152 -33.82 -9.23 -8.44
CA PRO A 152 -35.05 -9.32 -7.64
C PRO A 152 -35.36 -10.75 -7.17
N HIS A 153 -34.83 -11.76 -7.85
CA HIS A 153 -35.03 -13.17 -7.49
C HIS A 153 -34.14 -13.68 -6.37
N ARG A 154 -33.28 -12.83 -5.81
CA ARG A 154 -32.44 -13.21 -4.68
C ARG A 154 -33.27 -13.50 -3.42
N LYS A 155 -32.79 -14.45 -2.61
CA LYS A 155 -33.45 -14.83 -1.35
C LYS A 155 -33.43 -13.74 -0.26
N VAL A 156 -32.62 -12.72 -0.40
CA VAL A 156 -32.44 -11.66 0.59
C VAL A 156 -32.82 -10.32 -0.03
N ILE A 157 -33.85 -9.70 0.48
CA ILE A 157 -34.43 -8.44 -0.03
C ILE A 157 -33.45 -7.28 0.14
N ASN A 158 -32.78 -7.17 1.29
CA ASN A 158 -31.84 -6.09 1.55
C ASN A 158 -30.51 -6.32 0.84
N VAL A 159 -30.23 -5.52 -0.18
CA VAL A 159 -29.01 -5.60 -1.01
C VAL A 159 -27.75 -5.47 -0.18
N THR A 160 -27.71 -4.56 0.78
CA THR A 160 -26.53 -4.36 1.64
C THR A 160 -26.24 -5.60 2.49
N GLN A 161 -27.26 -6.26 3.00
CA GLN A 161 -27.12 -7.52 3.73
C GLN A 161 -26.77 -8.68 2.80
N TRP A 162 -27.36 -8.70 1.60
CA TRP A 162 -27.03 -9.66 0.56
C TRP A 162 -25.54 -9.58 0.18
N CYS A 163 -25.03 -8.39 -0.10
CA CYS A 163 -23.63 -8.17 -0.42
C CYS A 163 -22.63 -8.56 0.70
N LYS A 164 -23.11 -8.84 1.91
CA LYS A 164 -22.27 -9.38 3.00
C LYS A 164 -22.15 -10.91 2.97
N ARG A 165 -22.94 -11.58 2.16
CA ARG A 165 -22.99 -13.05 2.12
C ARG A 165 -22.02 -13.62 1.10
N GLN A 166 -21.53 -14.82 1.36
CA GLN A 166 -20.67 -15.54 0.43
C GLN A 166 -21.41 -15.87 -0.88
N GLU A 167 -22.69 -16.21 -0.80
CA GLU A 167 -23.51 -16.56 -1.96
C GLU A 167 -23.62 -15.39 -2.96
N CYS A 168 -23.57 -14.15 -2.49
CA CYS A 168 -23.51 -12.99 -3.37
C CYS A 168 -22.21 -13.00 -4.17
N TRP A 169 -21.08 -13.22 -3.52
CA TRP A 169 -19.80 -13.33 -4.22
C TRP A 169 -19.77 -14.52 -5.17
N ASP A 170 -20.30 -15.65 -4.77
CA ASP A 170 -20.38 -16.84 -5.64
C ASP A 170 -21.23 -16.56 -6.88
N GLY A 171 -22.30 -15.78 -6.74
CA GLY A 171 -23.08 -15.29 -7.87
C GLY A 171 -22.32 -14.32 -8.78
N VAL A 172 -21.58 -13.37 -8.20
CA VAL A 172 -20.76 -12.41 -8.96
C VAL A 172 -19.63 -13.12 -9.70
N LYS A 173 -19.01 -14.15 -9.11
CA LYS A 173 -18.00 -14.97 -9.79
C LYS A 173 -18.51 -15.61 -11.08
N GLY A 174 -19.81 -15.87 -11.17
CA GLY A 174 -20.46 -16.37 -12.38
C GLY A 174 -20.66 -15.34 -13.49
N VAL A 175 -20.47 -14.05 -13.19
CA VAL A 175 -20.55 -12.98 -14.20
C VAL A 175 -19.36 -13.08 -15.14
N THR A 176 -19.66 -13.20 -16.44
CA THR A 176 -18.67 -13.28 -17.51
C THR A 176 -18.69 -12.02 -18.36
N LEU A 177 -17.53 -11.57 -18.79
CA LEU A 177 -17.31 -10.51 -19.75
C LEU A 177 -16.10 -10.91 -20.59
N ALA A 178 -16.22 -10.87 -21.91
CA ALA A 178 -15.05 -11.04 -22.79
C ALA A 178 -14.20 -9.77 -22.70
N LEU A 179 -12.99 -9.90 -22.18
CA LEU A 179 -12.04 -8.80 -22.11
C LEU A 179 -11.40 -8.59 -23.49
N PRO A 180 -11.20 -7.33 -23.93
CA PRO A 180 -10.62 -7.07 -25.25
C PRO A 180 -9.14 -7.52 -25.28
N ALA A 181 -8.69 -8.01 -26.42
CA ALA A 181 -7.28 -8.40 -26.61
C ALA A 181 -6.31 -7.24 -26.36
N SER A 182 -6.74 -6.00 -26.65
CA SER A 182 -5.95 -4.79 -26.37
C SER A 182 -5.61 -4.59 -24.89
N LEU A 183 -6.33 -5.26 -23.98
CA LEU A 183 -6.05 -5.24 -22.54
C LEU A 183 -4.71 -5.91 -22.21
N GLU A 184 -4.21 -6.79 -23.07
CA GLU A 184 -2.93 -7.49 -22.88
C GLU A 184 -1.77 -6.52 -22.65
N SER A 185 -1.80 -5.35 -23.31
CA SER A 185 -0.82 -4.28 -23.12
C SER A 185 -0.82 -3.65 -21.72
N CYS A 186 -1.84 -3.93 -20.92
CA CYS A 186 -1.99 -3.45 -19.55
C CYS A 186 -1.72 -4.56 -18.51
N LEU A 187 -1.23 -5.72 -18.96
CA LEU A 187 -0.97 -6.87 -18.09
C LEU A 187 0.52 -7.08 -17.84
N ILE A 188 0.82 -7.71 -16.74
CA ILE A 188 2.16 -8.17 -16.38
C ILE A 188 2.10 -9.66 -16.06
N THR A 189 3.13 -10.42 -16.48
CA THR A 189 3.20 -11.82 -16.11
C THR A 189 3.48 -11.99 -14.62
N THR A 190 3.00 -13.09 -14.05
CA THR A 190 3.22 -13.39 -12.61
C THR A 190 4.71 -13.50 -12.27
N ASP A 191 5.54 -13.95 -13.21
CA ASP A 191 6.98 -14.10 -12.98
C ASP A 191 7.72 -12.77 -13.11
N ASP A 192 7.32 -11.91 -14.06
CA ASP A 192 7.84 -10.55 -14.17
C ASP A 192 7.45 -9.72 -12.93
N GLU A 193 6.22 -9.86 -12.44
CA GLU A 193 5.77 -9.21 -11.21
C GLU A 193 6.60 -9.65 -10.00
N LYS A 194 6.86 -10.95 -9.82
CA LYS A 194 7.72 -11.47 -8.75
C LYS A 194 9.16 -10.96 -8.87
N THR A 195 9.68 -10.90 -10.09
CA THR A 195 11.02 -10.39 -10.36
C THR A 195 11.12 -8.91 -10.06
N ALA A 196 10.15 -8.12 -10.52
CA ALA A 196 10.07 -6.69 -10.24
C ALA A 196 9.92 -6.40 -8.73
N GLN A 197 9.11 -7.18 -8.00
CA GLN A 197 8.99 -7.06 -6.55
C GLN A 197 10.30 -7.37 -5.81
N ARG A 198 11.04 -8.40 -6.26
CA ARG A 198 12.35 -8.74 -5.68
C ARG A 198 13.38 -7.65 -5.93
N SER A 199 13.43 -7.10 -7.14
CA SER A 199 14.33 -6.01 -7.50
C SER A 199 14.00 -4.75 -6.69
N ALA A 200 12.74 -4.33 -6.66
CA ALA A 200 12.28 -3.19 -5.87
C ALA A 200 12.63 -3.34 -4.37
N LYS A 201 12.44 -4.54 -3.80
CA LYS A 201 12.83 -4.82 -2.41
C LYS A 201 14.34 -4.70 -2.18
N LYS A 202 15.14 -5.14 -3.14
CA LYS A 202 16.62 -5.05 -3.06
C LYS A 202 17.08 -3.59 -3.15
N GLU A 203 16.54 -2.84 -4.11
CA GLU A 203 16.83 -1.42 -4.29
C GLU A 203 16.40 -0.60 -3.06
N GLN A 204 15.20 -0.85 -2.56
CA GLN A 204 14.69 -0.19 -1.35
C GLN A 204 15.58 -0.46 -0.15
N LYS A 205 16.10 -1.68 -0.01
CA LYS A 205 17.06 -2.00 1.06
C LYS A 205 18.32 -1.15 0.96
N VAL A 206 18.87 -0.99 -0.25
CA VAL A 206 20.06 -0.16 -0.47
C VAL A 206 19.79 1.30 -0.12
N VAL A 207 18.65 1.85 -0.57
CA VAL A 207 18.22 3.22 -0.25
C VAL A 207 18.06 3.42 1.25
N ASN A 208 17.37 2.50 1.94
CA ASN A 208 17.20 2.55 3.39
C ASN A 208 18.53 2.46 4.13
N ASP A 209 19.47 1.69 3.61
CA ASP A 209 20.82 1.53 4.17
C ASP A 209 21.61 2.84 4.08
N ILE A 210 21.57 3.50 2.91
CA ILE A 210 22.21 4.80 2.69
C ILE A 210 21.55 5.88 3.56
N ASN A 211 20.22 5.93 3.59
CA ASN A 211 19.50 6.91 4.39
C ASN A 211 19.80 6.80 5.88
N ALA A 212 19.93 5.58 6.42
CA ALA A 212 20.31 5.40 7.81
C ALA A 212 21.70 5.97 8.12
N GLN A 213 22.66 5.79 7.21
CA GLN A 213 24.00 6.38 7.37
C GLN A 213 23.97 7.92 7.27
N VAL A 214 23.23 8.46 6.29
CA VAL A 214 23.06 9.90 6.12
C VAL A 214 22.39 10.51 7.36
N GLU A 215 21.40 9.86 7.94
CA GLU A 215 20.72 10.36 9.14
C GLU A 215 21.65 10.41 10.35
N VAL A 216 22.43 9.36 10.57
CA VAL A 216 23.38 9.29 11.69
C VAL A 216 24.43 10.38 11.63
N VAL A 217 24.93 10.73 10.42
CA VAL A 217 25.99 11.76 10.29
C VAL A 217 25.47 13.20 10.44
N LYS A 218 24.16 13.41 10.52
CA LYS A 218 23.59 14.73 10.86
C LYS A 218 23.85 15.13 12.31
N TYR A 219 24.10 14.17 13.17
CA TYR A 219 24.38 14.39 14.59
C TYR A 219 25.88 14.35 14.85
N SER A 220 26.35 15.27 15.70
CA SER A 220 27.75 15.36 16.08
C SER A 220 28.18 14.22 17.03
N SER A 221 29.49 13.98 17.13
CA SER A 221 30.02 13.04 18.10
C SER A 221 29.62 13.35 19.53
N ASP A 222 29.45 14.62 19.87
CA ASP A 222 29.06 15.04 21.23
C ASP A 222 27.58 14.74 21.50
N GLN A 223 26.71 14.86 20.50
CA GLN A 223 25.34 14.43 20.61
C GLN A 223 25.24 12.91 20.84
N TRP A 224 26.07 12.12 20.14
CA TRP A 224 26.14 10.67 20.36
C TRP A 224 26.73 10.30 21.72
N LYS A 225 27.67 11.06 22.26
CA LYS A 225 28.19 10.85 23.64
C LYS A 225 27.06 11.08 24.66
N ARG A 226 26.32 12.17 24.55
CA ARG A 226 25.17 12.46 25.43
C ARG A 226 24.11 11.36 25.36
N LEU A 227 23.78 10.90 24.15
CA LEU A 227 22.87 9.76 24.00
C LEU A 227 23.42 8.50 24.67
N SER A 228 24.73 8.24 24.53
CA SER A 228 25.39 7.09 25.16
C SER A 228 25.25 7.13 26.69
N GLU A 229 25.51 8.28 27.29
CA GLU A 229 25.40 8.48 28.73
C GLU A 229 23.96 8.28 29.20
N PHE A 230 23.00 8.91 28.53
CA PHE A 230 21.59 8.78 28.85
C PHE A 230 21.10 7.33 28.72
N ALA A 231 21.40 6.69 27.59
CA ALA A 231 20.93 5.34 27.31
C ALA A 231 21.54 4.28 28.24
N VAL A 232 22.79 4.48 28.70
CA VAL A 232 23.41 3.63 29.74
C VAL A 232 22.73 3.83 31.09
N MET A 233 22.48 5.08 31.50
CA MET A 233 21.81 5.40 32.75
C MET A 233 20.37 4.87 32.79
N SER A 234 19.67 4.93 31.66
CA SER A 234 18.29 4.46 31.52
C SER A 234 18.18 2.96 31.20
N HIS A 235 19.27 2.22 31.20
CA HIS A 235 19.32 0.79 30.88
C HIS A 235 18.74 0.41 29.52
N LEU A 236 18.84 1.28 28.52
CA LEU A 236 18.29 1.08 27.18
C LEU A 236 19.23 0.34 26.22
N VAL A 237 20.51 0.22 26.59
CA VAL A 237 21.58 -0.30 25.70
C VAL A 237 21.72 -1.82 25.79
N THR A 238 21.94 -2.42 24.62
CA THR A 238 22.47 -3.78 24.50
C THR A 238 23.99 -3.73 24.21
N PRO A 239 24.72 -4.84 24.36
CA PRO A 239 26.16 -4.88 24.00
C PRO A 239 26.42 -4.42 22.55
N THR A 240 25.51 -4.69 21.64
CA THR A 240 25.60 -4.27 20.23
C THR A 240 25.41 -2.75 20.08
N ASP A 241 24.52 -2.15 20.87
CA ASP A 241 24.29 -0.71 20.87
C ASP A 241 25.50 0.04 21.40
N VAL A 242 26.13 -0.47 22.47
CA VAL A 242 27.38 0.08 23.01
C VAL A 242 28.48 0.09 21.95
N SER A 243 28.61 -1.01 21.19
CA SER A 243 29.59 -1.08 20.09
C SER A 243 29.31 -0.07 18.98
N ALA A 244 28.06 0.15 18.64
CA ALA A 244 27.63 1.14 17.64
C ALA A 244 27.90 2.59 18.13
N LEU A 245 27.52 2.89 19.38
CA LEU A 245 27.79 4.17 20.04
C LEU A 245 29.26 4.50 20.09
N ALA A 246 30.13 3.52 20.43
CA ALA A 246 31.57 3.69 20.47
C ALA A 246 32.15 4.12 19.11
N VAL A 247 31.51 3.75 18.00
CA VAL A 247 31.88 4.23 16.66
C VAL A 247 31.33 5.63 16.41
N ALA A 248 30.06 5.88 16.71
CA ALA A 248 29.42 7.17 16.48
C ALA A 248 30.08 8.31 17.28
N CYS A 249 30.51 8.05 18.51
CA CYS A 249 31.24 9.01 19.35
C CYS A 249 32.62 9.38 18.80
N LYS A 250 33.13 8.67 17.80
CA LYS A 250 34.41 8.96 17.12
C LYS A 250 34.24 9.63 15.75
N MET A 251 33.05 10.04 15.40
CA MET A 251 32.85 10.79 14.17
C MET A 251 33.53 12.16 14.25
N PRO A 252 34.05 12.70 13.14
CA PRO A 252 34.05 12.14 11.77
C PRO A 252 35.18 11.13 11.48
N GLU A 253 36.11 10.87 12.41
CA GLU A 253 37.27 9.99 12.18
C GLU A 253 36.84 8.56 11.80
N LYS A 254 35.74 8.10 12.36
CA LYS A 254 35.19 6.78 12.08
C LYS A 254 33.68 6.88 11.88
N LEU A 255 33.22 6.42 10.71
CA LEU A 255 31.80 6.42 10.40
C LEU A 255 31.13 5.07 10.74
N PRO A 256 29.95 5.07 11.33
CA PRO A 256 29.18 3.85 11.53
C PRO A 256 28.82 3.19 10.20
N ASN A 257 28.92 1.87 10.14
CA ASN A 257 28.40 1.13 8.99
C ASN A 257 26.86 1.08 9.01
N THR A 258 26.27 0.58 7.95
CA THR A 258 24.80 0.50 7.80
C THR A 258 24.09 -0.17 8.98
N TYR A 259 24.62 -1.30 9.45
CA TYR A 259 24.03 -2.02 10.58
C TYR A 259 24.11 -1.19 11.87
N GLN A 260 25.27 -0.59 12.14
CA GLN A 260 25.48 0.27 13.29
C GLN A 260 24.58 1.51 13.22
N SER A 261 24.43 2.12 12.03
CA SER A 261 23.57 3.29 11.82
C SER A 261 22.11 2.99 12.14
N LYS A 262 21.58 1.86 11.67
CA LYS A 262 20.22 1.43 12.02
C LYS A 262 20.04 1.21 13.51
N ARG A 263 21.03 0.61 14.17
CA ARG A 263 21.00 0.39 15.61
C ARG A 263 20.98 1.71 16.39
N LEU A 264 21.82 2.67 15.96
CA LEU A 264 21.91 4.00 16.57
C LEU A 264 20.60 4.77 16.46
N LEU A 265 19.95 4.75 15.29
CA LEU A 265 18.66 5.41 15.10
C LEU A 265 17.56 4.75 15.95
N ALA A 266 17.49 3.42 15.98
CA ALA A 266 16.54 2.72 16.83
C ALA A 266 16.75 2.97 18.33
N LEU A 267 18.00 3.13 18.77
CA LEU A 267 18.31 3.51 20.15
C LEU A 267 17.92 4.97 20.42
N LEU A 268 18.16 5.88 19.47
CA LEU A 268 17.75 7.27 19.58
C LEU A 268 16.24 7.40 19.71
N ASP A 269 15.47 6.68 18.88
CA ASP A 269 14.00 6.68 18.96
C ASP A 269 13.52 6.23 20.35
N LYS A 270 14.07 5.13 20.90
CA LYS A 270 13.78 4.67 22.26
C LYS A 270 14.13 5.70 23.33
N ALA A 271 15.29 6.34 23.19
CA ALA A 271 15.73 7.34 24.17
C ALA A 271 14.82 8.60 24.13
N VAL A 272 14.35 8.98 22.93
CA VAL A 272 13.39 10.10 22.79
C VAL A 272 12.04 9.74 23.43
N GLU A 273 11.57 8.52 23.29
CA GLU A 273 10.36 8.04 23.99
C GLU A 273 10.52 8.12 25.52
N GLU A 274 11.73 7.92 26.03
CA GLU A 274 12.07 8.03 27.45
C GLU A 274 12.45 9.46 27.89
N GLY A 275 12.26 10.46 27.02
CA GLY A 275 12.43 11.89 27.34
C GLY A 275 13.80 12.48 26.99
N PHE A 276 14.66 11.74 26.26
CA PHE A 276 15.93 12.29 25.79
C PHE A 276 15.70 13.32 24.67
N ASN A 277 16.43 14.44 24.73
CA ASN A 277 16.42 15.44 23.65
C ASN A 277 17.82 15.57 23.05
N ILE A 278 17.99 15.11 21.82
CA ILE A 278 19.30 15.13 21.14
C ILE A 278 19.76 16.55 20.76
N ASN A 279 18.87 17.53 20.73
CA ASN A 279 19.16 18.90 20.33
C ASN A 279 19.41 19.87 21.52
N GLN A 280 19.26 19.40 22.74
CA GLN A 280 19.65 20.12 23.94
C GLN A 280 21.11 19.88 24.27
#